data_abb0d6e8913845986c8b554f4d75196f
#
_entry.id   abb0d6e8913845986c8b554f4d75196f
#
_cell.length_a   1.000
_cell.length_b   1.000
_cell.length_c   1.000
_cell.angle_alpha   90.00
_cell.angle_beta   90.00
_cell.angle_gamma   90.00
#
_symmetry.space_group_name_H-M   'P 1'
#
loop_
_entity.id
_entity.type
_entity.pdbx_description
1 polymer ?
#
loop_
_entity_poly.entity_id
_entity_poly.type
_entity_poly.pdbx_seq_one_letter_code
_entity_poly.pdbx_strand_id
1 'polypeptide(L)'
;MAKKKVKAEKKTISNAELEKLIIEMSKTLSPSQIGNKIKREYGVTVKSMAGKMSKLLAKGKVQKFPEDLQNLVEKMKKLKAHVSKHKGDKKVSRSVHTTEGKIRTLAEYYRKHNRIPKDWTPSF
;
A
#
# COMPACT_ATOMS: atom_id res chain seq x y z
N MET A 1 7.38 20.16 -30.03
CA MET A 1 8.01 18.83 -30.22
C MET A 1 7.11 17.76 -29.63
N ALA A 2 6.57 16.87 -30.43
CA ALA A 2 5.79 15.76 -29.93
C ALA A 2 6.70 14.78 -29.18
N LYS A 3 6.50 14.62 -27.89
CA LYS A 3 7.12 13.53 -27.15
C LYS A 3 6.57 12.22 -27.70
N LYS A 4 7.34 11.51 -28.51
CA LYS A 4 7.05 10.14 -28.89
C LYS A 4 6.92 9.34 -27.59
N LYS A 5 5.69 9.01 -27.20
CA LYS A 5 5.47 7.98 -26.19
C LYS A 5 5.99 6.68 -26.79
N VAL A 6 7.18 6.28 -26.37
CA VAL A 6 7.66 4.92 -26.66
C VAL A 6 6.64 3.99 -26.03
N LYS A 7 5.82 3.35 -26.87
CA LYS A 7 4.97 2.24 -26.43
C LYS A 7 5.94 1.12 -26.03
N ALA A 8 6.16 0.98 -24.74
CA ALA A 8 6.86 -0.18 -24.22
C ALA A 8 6.10 -1.42 -24.72
N GLU A 9 6.79 -2.34 -25.38
CA GLU A 9 6.20 -3.60 -25.82
C GLU A 9 5.65 -4.31 -24.58
N LYS A 10 4.34 -4.54 -24.60
CA LYS A 10 3.64 -5.19 -23.49
C LYS A 10 3.99 -6.67 -23.54
N LYS A 11 4.67 -7.16 -22.51
CA LYS A 11 4.97 -8.56 -22.35
C LYS A 11 3.68 -9.35 -22.10
N THR A 12 3.53 -10.49 -22.76
CA THR A 12 2.44 -11.43 -22.48
C THR A 12 2.81 -12.34 -21.32
N ILE A 13 1.86 -12.60 -20.41
CA ILE A 13 2.07 -13.42 -19.23
C ILE A 13 0.85 -14.33 -18.99
N SER A 14 1.08 -15.57 -18.58
CA SER A 14 0.02 -16.49 -18.16
C SER A 14 -0.42 -16.19 -16.71
N ASN A 15 -1.64 -16.63 -16.35
CA ASN A 15 -2.17 -16.43 -14.99
C ASN A 15 -1.27 -17.07 -13.92
N ALA A 16 -0.75 -18.27 -14.15
CA ALA A 16 0.12 -18.96 -13.21
C ALA A 16 1.46 -18.23 -13.00
N GLU A 17 2.05 -17.72 -14.07
CA GLU A 17 3.27 -16.92 -14.00
C GLU A 17 3.04 -15.58 -13.31
N LEU A 18 1.87 -14.96 -13.55
CA LEU A 18 1.48 -13.73 -12.90
C LEU A 18 1.33 -13.91 -11.39
N GLU A 19 0.71 -14.99 -10.94
CA GLU A 19 0.58 -15.31 -9.50
C GLU A 19 1.95 -15.48 -8.83
N LYS A 20 2.86 -16.22 -9.45
CA LYS A 20 4.24 -16.40 -8.96
C LYS A 20 4.98 -15.07 -8.88
N LEU A 21 4.86 -14.25 -9.91
CA LEU A 21 5.50 -12.93 -9.98
C LEU A 21 4.97 -11.99 -8.89
N ILE A 22 3.66 -11.99 -8.63
CA ILE A 22 3.04 -11.21 -7.57
C ILE A 22 3.57 -11.62 -6.20
N ILE A 23 3.65 -12.91 -5.93
CA ILE A 23 4.17 -13.43 -4.66
C ILE A 23 5.64 -13.04 -4.48
N GLU A 24 6.44 -13.11 -5.52
CA GLU A 24 7.85 -12.72 -5.49
C GLU A 24 7.99 -11.19 -5.24
N MET A 25 7.26 -10.38 -5.98
CA MET A 25 7.29 -8.92 -5.80
C MET A 25 6.73 -8.47 -4.46
N SER A 26 5.86 -9.25 -3.83
CA SER A 26 5.29 -8.94 -2.52
C SER A 26 6.34 -8.87 -1.40
N LYS A 27 7.52 -9.45 -1.60
CA LYS A 27 8.63 -9.37 -0.64
C LYS A 27 9.22 -7.97 -0.53
N THR A 28 9.15 -7.18 -1.60
CA THR A 28 9.80 -5.87 -1.69
C THR A 28 8.84 -4.70 -1.93
N LEU A 29 7.69 -4.94 -2.54
CA LEU A 29 6.73 -3.92 -2.95
C LEU A 29 5.40 -4.05 -2.21
N SER A 30 4.70 -2.94 -2.06
CA SER A 30 3.33 -2.93 -1.54
C SER A 30 2.33 -3.43 -2.61
N PRO A 31 1.14 -3.91 -2.23
CA PRO A 31 0.14 -4.38 -3.19
C PRO A 31 -0.23 -3.36 -4.27
N SER A 32 -0.35 -2.09 -3.93
CA SER A 32 -0.62 -1.01 -4.89
C SER A 32 0.51 -0.83 -5.91
N GLN A 33 1.75 -0.88 -5.46
CA GLN A 33 2.92 -0.78 -6.33
C GLN A 33 3.03 -1.98 -7.26
N ILE A 34 2.73 -3.18 -6.78
CA ILE A 34 2.70 -4.40 -7.60
C ILE A 34 1.67 -4.27 -8.72
N GLY A 35 0.45 -3.86 -8.40
CA GLY A 35 -0.61 -3.65 -9.39
C GLY A 35 -0.23 -2.63 -10.47
N ASN A 36 0.34 -1.50 -10.08
CA ASN A 36 0.82 -0.47 -11.00
C ASN A 36 1.95 -0.98 -11.91
N LYS A 37 2.91 -1.70 -11.35
CA LYS A 37 4.03 -2.26 -12.10
C LYS A 37 3.56 -3.26 -13.15
N ILE A 38 2.66 -4.16 -12.79
CA ILE A 38 2.08 -5.15 -13.71
C ILE A 38 1.31 -4.46 -14.83
N LYS A 39 0.51 -3.44 -14.51
CA LYS A 39 -0.23 -2.67 -15.53
C LYS A 39 0.71 -1.97 -16.51
N ARG A 40 1.83 -1.46 -16.03
CA ARG A 40 2.83 -0.80 -16.90
C ARG A 40 3.58 -1.78 -17.80
N GLU A 41 4.02 -2.91 -17.27
CA GLU A 41 4.85 -3.89 -17.98
C GLU A 41 4.04 -4.80 -18.91
N TYR A 42 2.87 -5.26 -18.45
CA TYR A 42 2.05 -6.26 -19.16
C TYR A 42 0.77 -5.67 -19.74
N GLY A 43 0.40 -4.45 -19.36
CA GLY A 43 -0.80 -3.77 -19.86
C GLY A 43 -2.12 -4.40 -19.43
N VAL A 44 -2.11 -5.27 -18.43
CA VAL A 44 -3.28 -5.96 -17.88
C VAL A 44 -3.43 -5.62 -16.39
N THR A 45 -4.66 -5.71 -15.90
CA THR A 45 -4.93 -5.55 -14.48
C THR A 45 -4.91 -6.92 -13.78
N VAL A 46 -4.36 -6.98 -12.57
CA VAL A 46 -4.34 -8.23 -11.78
C VAL A 46 -5.75 -8.76 -11.58
N LYS A 47 -6.72 -7.89 -11.34
CA LYS A 47 -8.13 -8.26 -11.14
C LYS A 47 -8.73 -8.97 -12.34
N SER A 48 -8.40 -8.55 -13.56
CA SER A 48 -8.94 -9.16 -14.78
C SER A 48 -8.34 -10.53 -15.09
N MET A 49 -7.09 -10.78 -14.71
CA MET A 49 -6.40 -12.04 -15.02
C MET A 49 -6.42 -13.05 -13.88
N ALA A 50 -6.11 -12.62 -12.68
CA ALA A 50 -5.85 -13.51 -11.55
C ALA A 50 -6.79 -13.29 -10.34
N GLY A 51 -7.71 -12.33 -10.43
CA GLY A 51 -8.65 -12.01 -9.37
C GLY A 51 -8.13 -10.99 -8.36
N LYS A 52 -8.69 -10.98 -7.16
CA LYS A 52 -8.31 -10.00 -6.12
C LYS A 52 -6.89 -10.22 -5.62
N MET A 53 -6.12 -9.15 -5.54
CA MET A 53 -4.76 -9.15 -5.01
C MET A 53 -4.68 -9.73 -3.59
N SER A 54 -5.62 -9.39 -2.72
CA SER A 54 -5.65 -9.91 -1.34
C SER A 54 -5.81 -11.43 -1.28
N LYS A 55 -6.60 -12.02 -2.18
CA LYS A 55 -6.76 -13.48 -2.28
C LYS A 55 -5.49 -14.15 -2.79
N LEU A 56 -4.81 -13.54 -3.74
CA LEU A 56 -3.53 -14.07 -4.27
C LEU A 56 -2.44 -14.06 -3.21
N LEU A 57 -2.33 -12.98 -2.45
CA LEU A 57 -1.37 -12.88 -1.35
C LEU A 57 -1.70 -13.88 -0.22
N ALA A 58 -2.98 -14.12 0.05
CA ALA A 58 -3.41 -15.13 1.02
C ALA A 58 -3.05 -16.56 0.58
N LYS A 59 -3.21 -16.90 -0.71
CA LYS A 59 -2.77 -18.17 -1.27
C LYS A 59 -1.26 -18.39 -1.11
N GLY A 60 -0.47 -17.33 -1.32
CA GLY A 60 0.99 -17.35 -1.14
C GLY A 60 1.45 -17.32 0.32
N LYS A 61 0.52 -17.36 1.28
CA LYS A 61 0.78 -17.21 2.72
C LYS A 61 1.58 -15.94 3.07
N VAL A 62 1.44 -14.91 2.25
CA VAL A 62 2.07 -13.61 2.47
C VAL A 62 1.18 -12.80 3.41
N GLN A 63 1.50 -12.84 4.69
CA GLN A 63 0.87 -11.98 5.69
C GLN A 63 1.67 -10.69 5.79
N LYS A 64 1.15 -9.63 5.21
CA LYS A 64 1.72 -8.29 5.36
C LYS A 64 0.82 -7.41 6.23
N PHE A 65 1.47 -6.52 6.95
CA PHE A 65 0.78 -5.43 7.64
C PHE A 65 -0.08 -4.64 6.64
N PRO A 66 -1.31 -4.21 6.99
CA PRO A 66 -2.17 -3.48 6.07
C PRO A 66 -1.50 -2.23 5.51
N GLU A 67 -1.48 -2.11 4.19
CA GLU A 67 -0.77 -1.03 3.47
C GLU A 67 -1.31 0.35 3.82
N ASP A 68 -2.62 0.51 3.85
CA ASP A 68 -3.29 1.77 4.16
C ASP A 68 -2.96 2.26 5.56
N LEU A 69 -2.95 1.37 6.55
CA LEU A 69 -2.55 1.70 7.91
C LEU A 69 -1.06 2.08 7.99
N GLN A 70 -0.20 1.36 7.30
CA GLN A 70 1.22 1.67 7.21
C GLN A 70 1.46 3.05 6.59
N ASN A 71 0.77 3.37 5.50
CA ASN A 71 0.87 4.66 4.83
C ASN A 71 0.43 5.82 5.74
N LEU A 72 -0.63 5.62 6.53
CA LEU A 72 -1.07 6.61 7.49
C LEU A 72 -0.06 6.82 8.63
N VAL A 73 0.55 5.75 9.13
CA VAL A 73 1.60 5.83 10.17
C VAL A 73 2.82 6.58 9.65
N GLU A 74 3.26 6.30 8.44
CA GLU A 74 4.38 7.02 7.81
C GLU A 74 4.07 8.51 7.60
N LYS A 75 2.85 8.82 7.16
CA LYS A 75 2.38 10.20 7.04
C LYS A 75 2.39 10.90 8.40
N MET A 76 1.94 10.23 9.45
CA MET A 76 1.96 10.78 10.82
C MET A 76 3.39 11.08 11.29
N LYS A 77 4.34 10.19 11.04
CA LYS A 77 5.76 10.42 11.38
C LYS A 77 6.29 11.69 10.70
N LYS A 78 6.00 11.87 9.42
CA LYS A 78 6.40 13.06 8.67
C LYS A 78 5.75 14.34 9.22
N LEU A 79 4.46 14.30 9.53
CA LEU A 79 3.74 15.43 10.11
C LEU A 79 4.27 15.82 11.49
N LYS A 80 4.54 14.85 12.35
CA LYS A 80 5.12 15.10 13.68
C LYS A 80 6.54 15.68 13.59
N ALA A 81 7.36 15.19 12.68
CA ALA A 81 8.69 15.73 12.44
C ALA A 81 8.63 17.18 11.97
N HIS A 82 7.67 17.51 11.10
CA HIS A 82 7.44 18.89 10.64
C HIS A 82 6.99 19.80 11.80
N VAL A 83 6.02 19.38 12.60
CA VAL A 83 5.51 20.16 13.75
C VAL A 83 6.60 20.41 14.78
N SER A 84 7.49 19.46 15.01
CA SER A 84 8.60 19.65 15.95
C SER A 84 9.58 20.74 15.51
N LYS A 85 9.74 20.94 14.19
CA LYS A 85 10.59 21.98 13.60
C LYS A 85 9.86 23.32 13.44
N HIS A 86 8.56 23.28 13.16
CA HIS A 86 7.72 24.42 12.87
C HIS A 86 6.50 24.49 13.81
N LYS A 87 6.73 24.80 15.06
CA LYS A 87 5.69 24.82 16.12
C LYS A 87 4.53 25.78 15.85
N GLY A 88 4.74 26.81 15.04
CA GLY A 88 3.72 27.80 14.69
C GLY A 88 2.76 27.38 13.57
N ASP A 89 2.97 26.23 12.94
CA ASP A 89 2.15 25.75 11.84
C ASP A 89 0.86 25.06 12.34
N LYS A 90 -0.17 25.87 12.55
CA LYS A 90 -1.48 25.40 13.06
C LYS A 90 -2.19 24.46 12.09
N LYS A 91 -2.03 24.65 10.79
CA LYS A 91 -2.62 23.80 9.76
C LYS A 91 -2.11 22.37 9.84
N VAL A 92 -0.82 22.20 10.02
CA VAL A 92 -0.19 20.87 10.16
C VAL A 92 -0.56 20.24 11.50
N SER A 93 -0.67 21.00 12.57
CA SER A 93 -1.17 20.50 13.87
C SER A 93 -2.58 19.90 13.74
N ARG A 94 -3.48 20.53 13.02
CA ARG A 94 -4.81 19.97 12.72
C ARG A 94 -4.73 18.68 11.91
N SER A 95 -3.85 18.64 10.93
CA SER A 95 -3.62 17.43 10.12
C SER A 95 -3.11 16.27 10.97
N VAL A 96 -2.29 16.52 11.98
CA VAL A 96 -1.84 15.50 12.95
C VAL A 96 -3.03 14.89 13.68
N HIS A 97 -3.92 15.69 14.23
CA HIS A 97 -5.11 15.19 14.93
C HIS A 97 -6.04 14.40 14.01
N THR A 98 -6.29 14.89 12.81
CA THR A 98 -7.12 14.21 11.81
C THR A 98 -6.53 12.86 11.42
N THR A 99 -5.24 12.81 11.17
CA THR A 99 -4.54 11.57 10.79
C THR A 99 -4.52 10.56 11.93
N GLU A 100 -4.33 11.03 13.16
CA GLU A 100 -4.39 10.19 14.36
C GLU A 100 -5.77 9.53 14.54
N GLY A 101 -6.85 10.29 14.33
CA GLY A 101 -8.21 9.75 14.35
C GLY A 101 -8.44 8.67 13.27
N LYS A 102 -7.94 8.90 12.07
CA LYS A 102 -8.00 7.90 10.97
C LYS A 102 -7.24 6.63 11.32
N ILE A 103 -6.05 6.74 11.91
CA ILE A 103 -5.25 5.60 12.34
C ILE A 103 -5.99 4.78 13.39
N ARG A 104 -6.57 5.41 14.40
CA ARG A 104 -7.35 4.72 15.44
C ARG A 104 -8.52 3.94 14.85
N THR A 105 -9.32 4.57 14.00
CA THR A 105 -10.48 3.94 13.37
C THR A 105 -10.07 2.74 12.53
N LEU A 106 -9.04 2.90 11.72
CA LEU A 106 -8.56 1.84 10.83
C LEU A 106 -7.92 0.70 11.62
N ALA A 107 -7.15 1.00 12.67
CA ALA A 107 -6.56 0.00 13.55
C ALA A 107 -7.64 -0.84 14.26
N GLU A 108 -8.71 -0.20 14.71
CA GLU A 108 -9.84 -0.89 15.33
C GLU A 108 -10.54 -1.83 14.35
N TYR A 109 -10.76 -1.39 13.13
CA TYR A 109 -11.29 -2.24 12.06
C TYR A 109 -10.42 -3.48 11.82
N TYR A 110 -9.12 -3.32 11.68
CA TYR A 110 -8.20 -4.43 11.45
C TYR A 110 -8.04 -5.37 12.64
N ARG A 111 -8.16 -4.87 13.87
CA ARG A 111 -8.21 -5.72 15.06
C ARG A 111 -9.44 -6.63 15.07
N LYS A 112 -10.60 -6.10 14.69
CA LYS A 112 -11.83 -6.90 14.56
C LYS A 112 -11.71 -8.01 13.53
N HIS A 113 -10.96 -7.76 12.45
CA HIS A 113 -10.73 -8.74 11.38
C HIS A 113 -9.47 -9.58 11.57
N ASN A 114 -8.81 -9.51 12.71
CA ASN A 114 -7.60 -10.26 13.04
C ASN A 114 -6.44 -10.07 12.04
N ARG A 115 -6.37 -8.90 11.40
CA ARG A 115 -5.30 -8.56 10.45
C ARG A 115 -4.08 -7.94 11.10
N ILE A 116 -4.22 -7.42 12.31
CA ILE A 116 -3.14 -6.90 13.14
C ILE A 116 -3.24 -7.49 14.54
N PRO A 117 -2.13 -7.58 15.30
CA PRO A 117 -2.16 -8.01 16.70
C PRO A 117 -3.07 -7.11 17.54
N LYS A 118 -3.78 -7.70 18.51
CA LYS A 118 -4.65 -6.93 19.43
C LYS A 118 -3.89 -5.91 20.26
N ASP A 119 -2.63 -6.18 20.52
CA ASP A 119 -1.73 -5.32 21.33
C ASP A 119 -1.03 -4.26 20.48
N TRP A 120 -1.24 -4.25 19.17
CA TRP A 120 -0.56 -3.32 18.30
C TRP A 120 -0.95 -1.87 18.62
N THR A 121 0.04 -1.05 18.86
CA THR A 121 -0.09 0.40 19.05
C THR A 121 0.79 1.12 18.04
N PRO A 122 0.33 2.23 17.46
CA PRO A 122 1.16 2.98 16.53
C PRO A 122 2.34 3.61 17.23
N SER A 123 3.53 3.44 16.66
CA SER A 123 4.76 4.10 17.12
C SER A 123 5.10 5.29 16.22
N PHE A 124 4.97 6.47 16.77
CA PHE A 124 5.36 7.71 16.09
C PHE A 124 5.77 8.80 17.07
#